data_d50fc9c3943316b4f72420cfd4049260
#
_entry.id   d50fc9c3943316b4f72420cfd4049260
#
_cell.length_a   1.000
_cell.length_b   1.000
_cell.length_c   1.000
_cell.angle_alpha   90.00
_cell.angle_beta   90.00
_cell.angle_gamma   90.00
#
_symmetry.space_group_name_H-M   'P 1'
#
loop_
_entity.id
_entity.type
_entity.pdbx_description
1 polymer ?
#
loop_
_entity_poly.entity_id
_entity_poly.type
_entity_poly.pdbx_seq_one_letter_code
_entity_poly.pdbx_strand_id
1 'polypeptide(L)'
;MTTEQLWEQFFFNLRVQRRSAGTFSFYQVSRQKLAAFLTLQAYPQEVPGLTVTHLRSFVLWLAEQGLNPGGQHAHVRAVKALFNWSLREELISVNPAARLALPPLPQLRLPTVQAEHIQKLLAIARIGDQPLRDTAMLMMLFDTGLRVSELTGVVTADLVTTHGLIRVRGGKGDKDRTVPVGTRTLLALGAYQRREWRPRSPHVEALLLSHRGEALSRSGVGIRLAKLSKAAGLSREQTAPHAFRRGFAVEFLRNGGDVFTLQQIMGHASLDMTRRYVSFLDEDLKSAHLRFSPGDRL
;
A
#
# COMPACT_ATOMS: atom_id res chain seq x y z
N MET A 1 18.00 30.31 9.90
CA MET A 1 16.72 29.65 9.59
C MET A 1 16.60 28.42 10.48
N THR A 2 15.44 28.23 11.10
CA THR A 2 15.18 27.05 11.96
C THR A 2 14.68 25.86 11.13
N THR A 3 14.77 24.65 11.71
CA THR A 3 14.20 23.46 11.10
C THR A 3 12.69 23.59 10.90
N GLU A 4 12.01 24.27 11.81
CA GLU A 4 10.57 24.53 11.75
C GLU A 4 10.19 25.41 10.55
N GLN A 5 10.91 26.51 10.35
CA GLN A 5 10.74 27.38 9.17
C GLN A 5 10.99 26.64 7.84
N LEU A 6 11.98 25.72 7.81
CA LEU A 6 12.21 24.89 6.63
C LEU A 6 11.02 23.96 6.35
N TRP A 7 10.46 23.32 7.38
CA TRP A 7 9.29 22.47 7.22
C TRP A 7 8.08 23.24 6.68
N GLU A 8 7.85 24.48 7.16
CA GLU A 8 6.75 25.32 6.66
C GLU A 8 6.90 25.61 5.16
N GLN A 9 8.09 25.99 4.72
CA GLN A 9 8.36 26.23 3.31
C GLN A 9 8.27 24.94 2.48
N PHE A 10 8.74 23.82 3.02
CA PHE A 10 8.62 22.52 2.36
C PHE A 10 7.16 22.11 2.19
N PHE A 11 6.32 22.32 3.21
CA PHE A 11 4.88 22.07 3.08
C PHE A 11 4.20 22.99 2.08
N PHE A 12 4.64 24.26 2.00
CA PHE A 12 4.15 25.15 0.96
C PHE A 12 4.47 24.59 -0.44
N ASN A 13 5.73 24.18 -0.67
CA ASN A 13 6.14 23.54 -1.92
C ASN A 13 5.36 22.26 -2.24
N LEU A 14 5.09 21.41 -1.24
CA LEU A 14 4.27 20.21 -1.44
C LEU A 14 2.83 20.56 -1.86
N ARG A 15 2.26 21.67 -1.37
CA ARG A 15 0.94 22.17 -1.81
C ARG A 15 0.98 22.63 -3.27
N VAL A 16 1.98 23.43 -3.64
CA VAL A 16 2.19 23.86 -5.04
C VAL A 16 2.29 22.65 -5.97
N GLN A 17 3.00 21.60 -5.54
CA GLN A 17 3.12 20.34 -6.28
C GLN A 17 1.86 19.44 -6.22
N ARG A 18 0.77 19.87 -5.60
CA ARG A 18 -0.48 19.10 -5.43
C ARG A 18 -0.24 17.69 -4.88
N ARG A 19 0.66 17.56 -3.89
CA ARG A 19 0.93 16.26 -3.26
C ARG A 19 -0.28 15.76 -2.48
N SER A 20 -0.43 14.44 -2.38
CA SER A 20 -1.57 13.81 -1.72
C SER A 20 -1.63 14.11 -0.22
N ALA A 21 -2.83 14.08 0.37
CA ALA A 21 -3.04 14.23 1.81
C ALA A 21 -2.21 13.20 2.63
N GLY A 22 -2.03 11.98 2.10
CA GLY A 22 -1.19 10.97 2.75
C GLY A 22 0.29 11.36 2.79
N THR A 23 0.79 12.03 1.74
CA THR A 23 2.15 12.59 1.71
C THR A 23 2.31 13.67 2.76
N PHE A 24 1.33 14.57 2.87
CA PHE A 24 1.33 15.61 3.91
C PHE A 24 1.37 15.01 5.31
N SER A 25 0.45 14.10 5.63
CA SER A 25 0.38 13.46 6.95
C SER A 25 1.69 12.76 7.31
N PHE A 26 2.32 12.08 6.36
CA PHE A 26 3.61 11.43 6.56
C PHE A 26 4.72 12.42 6.93
N TYR A 27 4.85 13.51 6.17
CA TYR A 27 5.85 14.54 6.47
C TYR A 27 5.54 15.29 7.77
N GLN A 28 4.26 15.52 8.08
CA GLN A 28 3.85 16.13 9.34
C GLN A 28 4.29 15.30 10.56
N VAL A 29 4.09 13.97 10.52
CA VAL A 29 4.58 13.08 11.58
C VAL A 29 6.11 13.11 11.66
N SER A 30 6.81 13.15 10.52
CA SER A 30 8.27 13.22 10.50
C SER A 30 8.80 14.54 11.08
N ARG A 31 8.14 15.68 10.79
CA ARG A 31 8.40 16.98 11.41
C ARG A 31 8.28 16.90 12.93
N GLN A 32 7.14 16.40 13.42
CA GLN A 32 6.87 16.29 14.87
C GLN A 32 7.93 15.45 15.58
N LYS A 33 8.34 14.32 14.98
CA LYS A 33 9.39 13.47 15.54
C LYS A 33 10.74 14.16 15.60
N LEU A 34 11.15 14.85 14.54
CA LEU A 34 12.42 15.60 14.53
C LEU A 34 12.38 16.72 15.55
N ALA A 35 11.32 17.53 15.61
CA ALA A 35 11.17 18.63 16.56
C ALA A 35 11.21 18.12 18.01
N ALA A 36 10.46 17.07 18.34
CA ALA A 36 10.47 16.46 19.67
C ALA A 36 11.87 15.96 20.07
N PHE A 37 12.58 15.33 19.15
CA PHE A 37 13.94 14.85 19.37
C PHE A 37 14.90 16.02 19.66
N LEU A 38 14.91 17.06 18.81
CA LEU A 38 15.79 18.21 18.97
C LEU A 38 15.54 18.94 20.30
N THR A 39 14.28 19.08 20.70
CA THR A 39 13.90 19.69 21.97
C THR A 39 14.34 18.83 23.16
N LEU A 40 14.08 17.51 23.11
CA LEU A 40 14.42 16.57 24.18
C LEU A 40 15.93 16.52 24.46
N GLN A 41 16.74 16.59 23.39
CA GLN A 41 18.20 16.51 23.47
C GLN A 41 18.87 17.89 23.66
N ALA A 42 18.08 18.96 23.77
CA ALA A 42 18.58 20.35 23.80
C ALA A 42 19.54 20.67 22.63
N TYR A 43 19.30 20.07 21.46
CA TYR A 43 20.08 20.32 20.26
C TYR A 43 19.66 21.61 19.53
N PRO A 44 20.54 22.20 18.73
CA PRO A 44 20.23 23.42 17.99
C PRO A 44 18.98 23.26 17.13
N GLN A 45 18.06 24.23 17.23
CA GLN A 45 16.89 24.32 16.34
C GLN A 45 17.25 25.00 15.01
N GLU A 46 18.33 25.76 14.98
CA GLU A 46 18.82 26.42 13.79
C GLU A 46 19.71 25.50 12.97
N VAL A 47 19.48 25.51 11.66
CA VAL A 47 20.17 24.60 10.73
C VAL A 47 21.68 24.73 10.73
N PRO A 48 22.30 25.94 10.83
CA PRO A 48 23.75 26.04 10.90
C PRO A 48 24.39 25.32 12.10
N GLY A 49 23.67 25.15 13.19
CA GLY A 49 24.13 24.41 14.36
C GLY A 49 23.91 22.91 14.29
N LEU A 50 23.13 22.41 13.31
CA LEU A 50 22.87 20.99 13.16
C LEU A 50 24.03 20.29 12.44
N THR A 51 24.44 19.17 13.00
CA THR A 51 25.49 18.33 12.43
C THR A 51 24.95 16.96 12.02
N VAL A 52 25.70 16.23 11.19
CA VAL A 52 25.37 14.83 10.87
C VAL A 52 25.33 13.95 12.12
N THR A 53 26.11 14.28 13.17
CA THR A 53 26.11 13.55 14.44
C THR A 53 24.77 13.68 15.14
N HIS A 54 24.20 14.88 15.23
CA HIS A 54 22.88 15.09 15.79
C HIS A 54 21.81 14.27 15.04
N LEU A 55 21.88 14.21 13.72
CA LEU A 55 20.94 13.43 12.91
C LEU A 55 21.18 11.91 13.00
N ARG A 56 22.42 11.45 13.27
CA ARG A 56 22.69 10.04 13.61
C ARG A 56 22.05 9.67 14.95
N SER A 57 22.15 10.55 15.96
CA SER A 57 21.46 10.36 17.25
C SER A 57 19.94 10.32 17.07
N PHE A 58 19.37 11.08 16.13
CA PHE A 58 17.94 10.98 15.78
C PHE A 58 17.57 9.58 15.27
N VAL A 59 18.43 8.92 14.48
CA VAL A 59 18.18 7.55 14.01
C VAL A 59 18.12 6.57 15.19
N LEU A 60 19.04 6.68 16.15
CA LEU A 60 19.07 5.85 17.35
C LEU A 60 17.83 6.10 18.23
N TRP A 61 17.49 7.37 18.43
CA TRP A 61 16.30 7.75 19.17
C TRP A 61 15.00 7.19 18.57
N LEU A 62 14.87 7.16 17.22
CA LEU A 62 13.73 6.53 16.58
C LEU A 62 13.62 5.02 16.92
N ALA A 63 14.74 4.33 17.07
CA ALA A 63 14.77 2.93 17.49
C ALA A 63 14.31 2.78 18.94
N GLU A 64 14.81 3.63 19.85
CA GLU A 64 14.43 3.68 21.26
C GLU A 64 12.93 3.99 21.45
N GLN A 65 12.32 4.76 20.53
CA GLN A 65 10.87 4.99 20.49
C GLN A 65 10.08 3.77 19.96
N GLY A 66 10.71 2.63 19.78
CA GLY A 66 10.06 1.39 19.36
C GLY A 66 9.71 1.35 17.86
N LEU A 67 10.24 2.23 17.03
CA LEU A 67 10.00 2.16 15.60
C LEU A 67 10.77 0.98 14.98
N ASN A 68 10.06 0.18 14.18
CA ASN A 68 10.70 -0.85 13.40
C ASN A 68 11.65 -0.27 12.32
N PRO A 69 12.56 -1.05 11.73
CA PRO A 69 13.53 -0.55 10.74
C PRO A 69 12.89 0.17 9.55
N GLY A 70 11.71 -0.27 9.10
CA GLY A 70 10.97 0.41 8.03
C GLY A 70 10.47 1.80 8.41
N GLY A 71 9.99 1.96 9.65
CA GLY A 71 9.58 3.25 10.20
C GLY A 71 10.76 4.20 10.38
N GLN A 72 11.88 3.72 10.93
CA GLN A 72 13.12 4.47 11.05
C GLN A 72 13.60 4.96 9.68
N HIS A 73 13.72 4.05 8.71
CA HIS A 73 14.11 4.36 7.34
C HIS A 73 13.21 5.42 6.71
N ALA A 74 11.89 5.32 6.90
CA ALA A 74 10.93 6.25 6.33
C ALA A 74 11.13 7.68 6.90
N HIS A 75 11.24 7.84 8.22
CA HIS A 75 11.43 9.15 8.84
C HIS A 75 12.80 9.77 8.52
N VAL A 76 13.86 8.98 8.50
CA VAL A 76 15.20 9.45 8.09
C VAL A 76 15.18 9.91 6.64
N ARG A 77 14.51 9.17 5.75
CA ARG A 77 14.32 9.57 4.35
C ARG A 77 13.54 10.88 4.23
N ALA A 78 12.54 11.12 5.09
CA ALA A 78 11.80 12.38 5.10
C ALA A 78 12.69 13.56 5.48
N VAL A 79 13.51 13.40 6.51
CA VAL A 79 14.47 14.43 6.96
C VAL A 79 15.51 14.71 5.86
N LYS A 80 16.05 13.67 5.21
CA LYS A 80 16.95 13.83 4.06
C LYS A 80 16.26 14.56 2.89
N ALA A 81 14.99 14.27 2.63
CA ALA A 81 14.23 14.93 1.57
C ALA A 81 14.05 16.43 1.86
N LEU A 82 13.76 16.80 3.11
CA LEU A 82 13.70 18.20 3.54
C LEU A 82 15.03 18.91 3.24
N PHE A 83 16.14 18.44 3.80
CA PHE A 83 17.42 19.12 3.67
C PHE A 83 17.98 19.12 2.24
N ASN A 84 17.73 18.06 1.46
CA ASN A 84 18.11 18.03 0.04
C ASN A 84 17.30 19.04 -0.77
N TRP A 85 16.01 19.19 -0.48
CA TRP A 85 15.16 20.19 -1.12
C TRP A 85 15.62 21.60 -0.69
N SER A 86 15.81 21.84 0.61
CA SER A 86 16.24 23.15 1.12
C SER A 86 17.56 23.62 0.54
N LEU A 87 18.50 22.70 0.30
CA LEU A 87 19.77 23.03 -0.37
C LEU A 87 19.55 23.42 -1.84
N ARG A 88 18.68 22.71 -2.56
CA ARG A 88 18.35 23.02 -3.97
C ARG A 88 17.62 24.36 -4.16
N GLU A 89 16.83 24.74 -3.17
CA GLU A 89 16.12 26.03 -3.15
C GLU A 89 16.98 27.14 -2.53
N GLU A 90 18.27 26.87 -2.29
CA GLU A 90 19.26 27.83 -1.71
C GLU A 90 18.85 28.40 -0.35
N LEU A 91 17.93 27.72 0.38
CA LEU A 91 17.50 28.13 1.73
C LEU A 91 18.55 27.86 2.80
N ILE A 92 19.46 26.93 2.51
CA ILE A 92 20.62 26.57 3.34
C ILE A 92 21.84 26.41 2.44
N SER A 93 23.02 26.81 2.97
CA SER A 93 24.30 26.68 2.27
C SER A 93 24.95 25.31 2.44
N VAL A 94 24.63 24.59 3.52
CA VAL A 94 25.18 23.26 3.85
C VAL A 94 24.04 22.33 4.26
N ASN A 95 24.05 21.13 3.71
CA ASN A 95 23.07 20.10 4.07
C ASN A 95 23.61 19.22 5.19
N PRO A 96 23.07 19.30 6.44
CA PRO A 96 23.54 18.49 7.56
C PRO A 96 23.24 16.99 7.39
N ALA A 97 22.28 16.63 6.52
CA ALA A 97 21.91 15.24 6.24
C ALA A 97 22.65 14.64 5.03
N ALA A 98 23.58 15.35 4.38
CA ALA A 98 24.25 14.87 3.18
C ALA A 98 24.92 13.50 3.40
N ARG A 99 25.66 13.36 4.51
CA ARG A 99 26.38 12.13 4.89
C ARG A 99 25.57 11.20 5.82
N LEU A 100 24.27 11.46 6.03
CA LEU A 100 23.42 10.61 6.83
C LEU A 100 23.05 9.35 6.04
N ALA A 101 23.50 8.18 6.50
CA ALA A 101 23.10 6.90 5.94
C ALA A 101 21.63 6.59 6.27
N LEU A 102 20.92 5.98 5.34
CA LEU A 102 19.59 5.43 5.64
C LEU A 102 19.73 4.12 6.42
N PRO A 103 18.92 3.90 7.47
CA PRO A 103 18.88 2.61 8.15
C PRO A 103 18.64 1.49 7.15
N PRO A 104 19.36 0.35 7.27
CA PRO A 104 19.16 -0.78 6.36
C PRO A 104 17.75 -1.34 6.53
N LEU A 105 17.14 -1.71 5.41
CA LEU A 105 15.87 -2.43 5.42
C LEU A 105 16.17 -3.92 5.39
N PRO A 106 15.66 -4.71 6.37
CA PRO A 106 15.79 -6.15 6.29
C PRO A 106 15.08 -6.66 5.03
N GLN A 107 15.72 -7.58 4.32
CA GLN A 107 15.11 -8.29 3.20
C GLN A 107 14.14 -9.35 3.74
N LEU A 108 13.03 -8.91 4.31
CA LEU A 108 12.00 -9.82 4.79
C LEU A 108 11.12 -10.24 3.61
N ARG A 109 10.97 -11.55 3.43
CA ARG A 109 9.87 -12.08 2.62
C ARG A 109 8.57 -11.74 3.34
N LEU A 110 7.91 -10.70 2.91
CA LEU A 110 6.65 -10.27 3.53
C LEU A 110 5.56 -11.33 3.27
N PRO A 111 4.71 -11.63 4.26
CA PRO A 111 3.63 -12.61 4.10
C PRO A 111 2.73 -12.28 2.90
N THR A 112 2.33 -13.31 2.16
CA THR A 112 1.36 -13.25 1.09
C THR A 112 0.11 -14.03 1.50
N VAL A 113 -1.05 -13.60 1.03
CA VAL A 113 -2.27 -14.42 1.13
C VAL A 113 -2.15 -15.57 0.12
N GLN A 114 -2.34 -16.80 0.59
CA GLN A 114 -2.34 -18.02 -0.23
C GLN A 114 -3.78 -18.49 -0.46
N ALA A 115 -3.98 -19.39 -1.41
CA ALA A 115 -5.30 -19.92 -1.75
C ALA A 115 -6.01 -20.56 -0.53
N GLU A 116 -5.28 -21.30 0.31
CA GLU A 116 -5.82 -21.91 1.53
C GLU A 116 -6.30 -20.86 2.54
N HIS A 117 -5.57 -19.74 2.66
CA HIS A 117 -5.99 -18.62 3.52
C HIS A 117 -7.31 -18.04 3.02
N ILE A 118 -7.47 -17.87 1.70
CA ILE A 118 -8.73 -17.38 1.10
C ILE A 118 -9.87 -18.34 1.37
N GLN A 119 -9.68 -19.64 1.22
CA GLN A 119 -10.72 -20.64 1.51
C GLN A 119 -11.20 -20.56 2.96
N LYS A 120 -10.28 -20.48 3.93
CA LYS A 120 -10.60 -20.30 5.35
C LYS A 120 -11.39 -19.00 5.60
N LEU A 121 -10.91 -17.87 5.04
CA LEU A 121 -11.58 -16.58 5.18
C LEU A 121 -12.99 -16.58 4.58
N LEU A 122 -13.17 -17.19 3.41
CA LEU A 122 -14.47 -17.33 2.75
C LEU A 122 -15.44 -18.21 3.57
N ALA A 123 -14.94 -19.29 4.18
CA ALA A 123 -15.77 -20.13 5.05
C ALA A 123 -16.30 -19.32 6.24
N ILE A 124 -15.46 -18.52 6.91
CA ILE A 124 -15.85 -17.64 8.01
C ILE A 124 -16.77 -16.51 7.52
N ALA A 125 -16.49 -15.92 6.36
CA ALA A 125 -17.30 -14.84 5.82
C ALA A 125 -18.77 -15.27 5.59
N ARG A 126 -18.98 -16.50 5.08
CA ARG A 126 -20.31 -17.06 4.75
C ARG A 126 -21.23 -17.21 5.95
N ILE A 127 -20.71 -17.35 7.15
CA ILE A 127 -21.47 -17.48 8.40
C ILE A 127 -21.48 -16.20 9.24
N GLY A 128 -20.91 -15.10 8.71
CA GLY A 128 -20.83 -13.81 9.39
C GLY A 128 -22.09 -12.95 9.20
N ASP A 129 -22.03 -11.72 9.74
CA ASP A 129 -23.17 -10.76 9.74
C ASP A 129 -23.52 -10.21 8.34
N GLN A 130 -22.54 -10.15 7.42
CA GLN A 130 -22.72 -9.67 6.04
C GLN A 130 -21.97 -10.60 5.07
N PRO A 131 -22.50 -11.82 4.89
CA PRO A 131 -21.79 -12.89 4.21
C PRO A 131 -21.49 -12.59 2.73
N LEU A 132 -22.43 -11.97 2.02
CA LEU A 132 -22.22 -11.69 0.59
C LEU A 132 -21.26 -10.52 0.37
N ARG A 133 -21.36 -9.45 1.18
CA ARG A 133 -20.41 -8.35 1.13
C ARG A 133 -18.98 -8.81 1.42
N ASP A 134 -18.79 -9.56 2.50
CA ASP A 134 -17.47 -10.01 2.90
C ASP A 134 -16.87 -10.98 1.88
N THR A 135 -17.68 -11.86 1.32
CA THR A 135 -17.27 -12.73 0.22
C THR A 135 -16.84 -11.91 -0.99
N ALA A 136 -17.66 -10.93 -1.42
CA ALA A 136 -17.32 -10.05 -2.54
C ALA A 136 -16.03 -9.25 -2.29
N MET A 137 -15.88 -8.68 -1.08
CA MET A 137 -14.68 -7.93 -0.68
C MET A 137 -13.41 -8.81 -0.73
N LEU A 138 -13.44 -10.02 -0.17
CA LEU A 138 -12.33 -10.96 -0.16
C LEU A 138 -11.94 -11.37 -1.59
N MET A 139 -12.94 -11.70 -2.40
CA MET A 139 -12.74 -12.08 -3.79
C MET A 139 -12.13 -10.92 -4.60
N MET A 140 -12.66 -9.70 -4.47
CA MET A 140 -12.07 -8.54 -5.14
C MET A 140 -10.61 -8.30 -4.74
N LEU A 141 -10.29 -8.36 -3.45
CA LEU A 141 -8.92 -8.15 -2.97
C LEU A 141 -7.94 -9.17 -3.56
N PHE A 142 -8.36 -10.44 -3.63
CA PHE A 142 -7.50 -11.54 -4.08
C PHE A 142 -7.39 -11.66 -5.60
N ASP A 143 -8.46 -11.36 -6.32
CA ASP A 143 -8.57 -11.58 -7.76
C ASP A 143 -8.10 -10.39 -8.61
N THR A 144 -8.13 -9.18 -8.05
CA THR A 144 -7.83 -7.96 -8.81
C THR A 144 -6.53 -7.29 -8.41
N GLY A 145 -5.98 -7.65 -7.25
CA GLY A 145 -4.80 -7.00 -6.69
C GLY A 145 -4.94 -5.50 -6.43
N LEU A 146 -6.16 -4.97 -6.33
CA LEU A 146 -6.43 -3.56 -6.02
C LEU A 146 -5.79 -3.14 -4.70
N ARG A 147 -5.32 -1.89 -4.63
CA ARG A 147 -4.99 -1.28 -3.34
C ARG A 147 -6.26 -1.09 -2.53
N VAL A 148 -6.18 -1.14 -1.20
CA VAL A 148 -7.36 -0.93 -0.35
C VAL A 148 -8.04 0.42 -0.62
N SER A 149 -7.28 1.46 -0.95
CA SER A 149 -7.84 2.77 -1.33
C SER A 149 -8.58 2.74 -2.67
N GLU A 150 -8.09 1.95 -3.62
CA GLU A 150 -8.73 1.74 -4.91
C GLU A 150 -10.01 0.92 -4.72
N LEU A 151 -9.94 -0.19 -3.99
CA LEU A 151 -11.11 -1.02 -3.66
C LEU A 151 -12.25 -0.20 -3.06
N THR A 152 -11.94 0.64 -2.07
CA THR A 152 -12.96 1.46 -1.38
C THR A 152 -13.44 2.66 -2.21
N GLY A 153 -12.75 3.01 -3.27
CA GLY A 153 -13.11 4.07 -4.20
C GLY A 153 -13.94 3.60 -5.40
N VAL A 154 -14.12 2.28 -5.58
CA VAL A 154 -14.92 1.75 -6.70
C VAL A 154 -16.40 2.08 -6.46
N VAL A 155 -17.04 2.67 -7.46
CA VAL A 155 -18.49 2.87 -7.48
C VAL A 155 -19.18 1.81 -8.35
N THR A 156 -20.49 1.65 -8.19
CA THR A 156 -21.26 0.63 -8.94
C THR A 156 -21.14 0.78 -10.45
N ALA A 157 -21.08 2.02 -10.95
CA ALA A 157 -20.92 2.32 -12.37
C ALA A 157 -19.52 1.97 -12.93
N ASP A 158 -18.51 1.76 -12.07
CA ASP A 158 -17.17 1.35 -12.49
C ASP A 158 -17.08 -0.14 -12.81
N LEU A 159 -18.07 -0.94 -12.40
CA LEU A 159 -18.13 -2.38 -12.65
C LEU A 159 -18.82 -2.67 -14.00
N VAL A 160 -18.04 -3.01 -15.02
CA VAL A 160 -18.54 -3.37 -16.35
C VAL A 160 -18.67 -4.91 -16.41
N THR A 161 -19.80 -5.41 -15.94
CA THR A 161 -20.05 -6.86 -15.79
C THR A 161 -19.99 -7.63 -17.11
N THR A 162 -20.47 -7.03 -18.20
CA THR A 162 -20.46 -7.64 -19.54
C THR A 162 -19.06 -7.96 -20.07
N HIS A 163 -18.06 -7.21 -19.62
CA HIS A 163 -16.67 -7.38 -20.03
C HIS A 163 -15.77 -7.93 -18.93
N GLY A 164 -16.32 -8.11 -17.71
CA GLY A 164 -15.52 -8.55 -16.56
C GLY A 164 -14.41 -7.56 -16.20
N LEU A 165 -14.73 -6.28 -16.16
CA LEU A 165 -13.75 -5.21 -15.94
C LEU A 165 -14.18 -4.28 -14.80
N ILE A 166 -13.21 -3.76 -14.05
CA ILE A 166 -13.40 -2.66 -13.09
C ILE A 166 -12.54 -1.47 -13.53
N ARG A 167 -13.16 -0.31 -13.65
CA ARG A 167 -12.47 0.95 -13.84
C ARG A 167 -11.94 1.45 -12.49
N VAL A 168 -10.64 1.67 -12.41
CA VAL A 168 -9.96 2.24 -11.23
C VAL A 168 -9.60 3.67 -11.54
N ARG A 169 -10.24 4.61 -10.84
CA ARG A 169 -10.04 6.04 -11.02
C ARG A 169 -8.88 6.56 -10.17
N GLY A 170 -8.19 7.59 -10.63
CA GLY A 170 -7.22 8.35 -9.83
C GLY A 170 -6.05 7.51 -9.32
N GLY A 171 -5.49 6.62 -10.14
CA GLY A 171 -4.26 5.90 -9.82
C GLY A 171 -3.08 6.86 -9.58
N LYS A 172 -1.90 6.33 -9.23
CA LYS A 172 -0.70 7.15 -9.02
C LYS A 172 -0.40 7.98 -10.28
N GLY A 173 -0.46 9.31 -10.17
CA GLY A 173 -0.31 10.25 -11.29
C GLY A 173 -1.62 10.57 -12.00
N ASP A 174 -2.77 10.37 -11.34
CA ASP A 174 -4.12 10.68 -11.82
C ASP A 174 -4.53 9.95 -13.14
N LYS A 175 -3.94 8.76 -13.35
CA LYS A 175 -4.25 7.93 -14.51
C LYS A 175 -5.26 6.84 -14.14
N ASP A 176 -6.39 6.86 -14.81
CA ASP A 176 -7.35 5.75 -14.75
C ASP A 176 -6.74 4.49 -15.38
N ARG A 177 -7.12 3.34 -14.84
CA ARG A 177 -6.82 2.04 -15.45
C ARG A 177 -7.99 1.10 -15.32
N THR A 178 -8.03 0.12 -16.19
CA THR A 178 -9.01 -0.97 -16.14
C THR A 178 -8.35 -2.24 -15.61
N VAL A 179 -9.03 -2.92 -14.71
CA VAL A 179 -8.54 -4.17 -14.08
C VAL A 179 -9.52 -5.29 -14.42
N PRO A 180 -9.04 -6.43 -14.95
CA PRO A 180 -9.87 -7.61 -15.18
C PRO A 180 -10.41 -8.20 -13.88
N VAL A 181 -11.60 -8.79 -13.96
CA VAL A 181 -12.29 -9.45 -12.83
C VAL A 181 -12.72 -10.83 -13.27
N GLY A 182 -12.35 -11.85 -12.52
CA GLY A 182 -12.69 -13.22 -12.79
C GLY A 182 -14.18 -13.53 -12.55
N THR A 183 -14.69 -14.55 -13.23
CA THR A 183 -16.11 -14.95 -13.20
C THR A 183 -16.62 -15.19 -11.78
N ARG A 184 -15.83 -15.85 -10.92
CA ARG A 184 -16.23 -16.12 -9.52
C ARG A 184 -16.41 -14.83 -8.71
N THR A 185 -15.55 -13.85 -8.95
CA THR A 185 -15.64 -12.53 -8.30
C THR A 185 -16.86 -11.76 -8.79
N LEU A 186 -17.15 -11.80 -10.09
CA LEU A 186 -18.36 -11.22 -10.67
C LEU A 186 -19.64 -11.84 -10.10
N LEU A 187 -19.69 -13.16 -9.95
CA LEU A 187 -20.81 -13.86 -9.34
C LEU A 187 -21.01 -13.44 -7.87
N ALA A 188 -19.91 -13.32 -7.10
CA ALA A 188 -19.97 -12.86 -5.71
C ALA A 188 -20.47 -11.42 -5.61
N LEU A 189 -19.97 -10.52 -6.47
CA LEU A 189 -20.43 -9.13 -6.55
C LEU A 189 -21.91 -9.05 -6.92
N GLY A 190 -22.34 -9.78 -7.94
CA GLY A 190 -23.74 -9.82 -8.35
C GLY A 190 -24.68 -10.37 -7.26
N ALA A 191 -24.26 -11.38 -6.51
CA ALA A 191 -25.03 -11.88 -5.37
C ALA A 191 -25.15 -10.82 -4.27
N TYR A 192 -24.05 -10.16 -3.94
CA TYR A 192 -24.01 -9.06 -2.98
C TYR A 192 -24.90 -7.89 -3.41
N GLN A 193 -24.76 -7.41 -4.65
CA GLN A 193 -25.55 -6.29 -5.17
C GLN A 193 -27.06 -6.58 -5.12
N ARG A 194 -27.49 -7.79 -5.47
CA ARG A 194 -28.92 -8.13 -5.45
C ARG A 194 -29.50 -8.30 -4.05
N ARG A 195 -28.75 -8.81 -3.07
CA ARG A 195 -29.29 -9.27 -1.79
C ARG A 195 -28.90 -8.42 -0.58
N GLU A 196 -27.68 -7.86 -0.54
CA GLU A 196 -27.17 -7.13 0.63
C GLU A 196 -26.85 -5.67 0.35
N TRP A 197 -26.68 -5.25 -0.92
CA TRP A 197 -26.36 -3.86 -1.22
C TRP A 197 -27.56 -2.97 -0.92
N ARG A 198 -27.46 -2.19 0.18
CA ARG A 198 -28.53 -1.30 0.67
C ARG A 198 -27.88 0.04 1.01
N PRO A 199 -27.75 0.97 0.04
CA PRO A 199 -27.19 2.28 0.31
C PRO A 199 -28.13 3.10 1.21
N ARG A 200 -27.54 3.87 2.12
CA ARG A 200 -28.28 4.75 3.04
C ARG A 200 -29.07 5.85 2.31
N SER A 201 -28.56 6.28 1.17
CA SER A 201 -29.23 7.27 0.31
C SER A 201 -28.87 7.01 -1.15
N PRO A 202 -29.66 7.56 -2.11
CA PRO A 202 -29.37 7.44 -3.55
C PRO A 202 -28.02 8.02 -3.97
N HIS A 203 -27.44 8.91 -3.17
CA HIS A 203 -26.13 9.51 -3.46
C HIS A 203 -24.94 8.61 -3.08
N VAL A 204 -25.18 7.49 -2.41
CA VAL A 204 -24.13 6.51 -2.07
C VAL A 204 -23.96 5.54 -3.23
N GLU A 205 -22.99 5.84 -4.09
CA GLU A 205 -22.68 5.04 -5.28
C GLU A 205 -21.62 3.95 -5.03
N ALA A 206 -21.01 3.92 -3.84
CA ALA A 206 -19.93 3.01 -3.53
C ALA A 206 -20.33 1.55 -3.75
N LEU A 207 -19.47 0.76 -4.41
CA LEU A 207 -19.71 -0.64 -4.69
C LEU A 207 -19.76 -1.46 -3.40
N LEU A 208 -18.85 -1.20 -2.44
CA LEU A 208 -18.83 -1.89 -1.15
C LEU A 208 -19.33 -0.96 -0.04
N LEU A 209 -20.31 -1.42 0.73
CA LEU A 209 -20.96 -0.65 1.79
C LEU A 209 -20.57 -1.14 3.19
N SER A 210 -20.58 -0.22 4.15
CA SER A 210 -20.57 -0.52 5.57
C SER A 210 -21.93 -1.10 5.99
N HIS A 211 -22.02 -1.58 7.23
CA HIS A 211 -23.31 -2.03 7.81
C HIS A 211 -24.36 -0.89 7.91
N ARG A 212 -23.94 0.37 7.81
CA ARG A 212 -24.83 1.55 7.83
C ARG A 212 -25.27 1.99 6.44
N GLY A 213 -24.90 1.27 5.39
CA GLY A 213 -25.21 1.64 4.00
C GLY A 213 -24.38 2.81 3.48
N GLU A 214 -23.29 3.17 4.14
CA GLU A 214 -22.32 4.18 3.69
C GLU A 214 -21.15 3.51 2.97
N ALA A 215 -20.34 4.27 2.24
CA ALA A 215 -19.14 3.73 1.60
C ALA A 215 -18.22 3.04 2.63
N LEU A 216 -17.77 1.83 2.31
CA LEU A 216 -16.83 1.11 3.16
C LEU A 216 -15.47 1.82 3.15
N SER A 217 -15.01 2.28 4.31
CA SER A 217 -13.73 2.98 4.44
C SER A 217 -12.54 2.03 4.45
N ARG A 218 -11.33 2.54 4.19
CA ARG A 218 -10.06 1.79 4.29
C ARG A 218 -9.87 1.16 5.68
N SER A 219 -10.17 1.91 6.73
CA SER A 219 -10.14 1.39 8.10
C SER A 219 -11.19 0.32 8.33
N GLY A 220 -12.39 0.49 7.76
CA GLY A 220 -13.46 -0.51 7.80
C GLY A 220 -13.05 -1.84 7.16
N VAL A 221 -12.40 -1.81 6.00
CA VAL A 221 -11.81 -3.02 5.38
C VAL A 221 -10.77 -3.66 6.32
N GLY A 222 -9.86 -2.86 6.88
CA GLY A 222 -8.82 -3.36 7.80
C GLY A 222 -9.40 -4.02 9.06
N ILE A 223 -10.41 -3.40 9.68
CA ILE A 223 -11.11 -3.94 10.86
C ILE A 223 -11.82 -5.25 10.48
N ARG A 224 -12.52 -5.28 9.34
CA ARG A 224 -13.25 -6.48 8.91
C ARG A 224 -12.30 -7.64 8.60
N LEU A 225 -11.20 -7.38 7.87
CA LEU A 225 -10.17 -8.40 7.64
C LEU A 225 -9.59 -8.93 8.94
N ALA A 226 -9.28 -8.07 9.91
CA ALA A 226 -8.77 -8.50 11.21
C ALA A 226 -9.76 -9.40 11.98
N LYS A 227 -11.08 -9.08 11.93
CA LYS A 227 -12.14 -9.92 12.54
C LYS A 227 -12.21 -11.29 11.86
N LEU A 228 -12.24 -11.33 10.53
CA LEU A 228 -12.28 -12.57 9.75
C LEU A 228 -11.03 -13.42 9.97
N SER A 229 -9.86 -12.80 9.99
CA SER A 229 -8.57 -13.48 10.20
C SER A 229 -8.48 -14.13 11.58
N LYS A 230 -8.86 -13.40 12.63
CA LYS A 230 -8.92 -13.94 14.00
C LYS A 230 -9.82 -15.17 14.07
N ALA A 231 -11.01 -15.10 13.47
CA ALA A 231 -11.96 -16.22 13.45
C ALA A 231 -11.46 -17.41 12.59
N ALA A 232 -10.64 -17.13 11.56
CA ALA A 232 -10.03 -18.17 10.71
C ALA A 232 -8.72 -18.74 11.27
N GLY A 233 -8.23 -18.28 12.44
CA GLY A 233 -6.95 -18.70 13.03
C GLY A 233 -5.73 -18.21 12.23
N LEU A 234 -5.85 -17.08 11.51
CA LEU A 234 -4.79 -16.49 10.68
C LEU A 234 -4.20 -15.24 11.35
N SER A 235 -2.91 -14.99 11.13
CA SER A 235 -2.28 -13.77 11.63
C SER A 235 -2.73 -12.53 10.83
N ARG A 236 -2.65 -11.37 11.49
CA ARG A 236 -3.00 -10.09 10.86
C ARG A 236 -2.05 -9.75 9.69
N GLU A 237 -0.78 -10.13 9.81
CA GLU A 237 0.24 -9.89 8.78
C GLU A 237 -0.05 -10.71 7.51
N GLN A 238 -0.52 -11.95 7.67
CA GLN A 238 -0.88 -12.83 6.55
C GLN A 238 -2.09 -12.33 5.77
N THR A 239 -2.95 -11.53 6.39
CA THR A 239 -4.25 -11.14 5.83
C THR A 239 -4.44 -9.62 5.74
N ALA A 240 -3.39 -8.84 5.95
CA ALA A 240 -3.43 -7.41 5.70
C ALA A 240 -3.74 -7.12 4.21
N PRO A 241 -4.38 -5.98 3.87
CA PRO A 241 -4.72 -5.66 2.47
C PRO A 241 -3.54 -5.76 1.50
N HIS A 242 -2.34 -5.37 1.95
CA HIS A 242 -1.13 -5.51 1.13
C HIS A 242 -0.68 -6.98 0.97
N ALA A 243 -1.03 -7.88 1.89
CA ALA A 243 -0.76 -9.30 1.74
C ALA A 243 -1.65 -9.93 0.66
N PHE A 244 -2.91 -9.49 0.54
CA PHE A 244 -3.80 -9.87 -0.58
C PHE A 244 -3.22 -9.44 -1.93
N ARG A 245 -2.78 -8.19 -2.03
CA ARG A 245 -2.20 -7.66 -3.26
C ARG A 245 -0.90 -8.39 -3.64
N ARG A 246 -0.08 -8.76 -2.67
CA ARG A 246 1.10 -9.63 -2.91
C ARG A 246 0.68 -11.03 -3.31
N GLY A 247 -0.33 -11.60 -2.64
CA GLY A 247 -0.88 -12.92 -2.97
C GLY A 247 -1.38 -12.97 -4.41
N PHE A 248 -2.18 -11.99 -4.84
CA PHE A 248 -2.60 -11.84 -6.24
C PHE A 248 -1.40 -11.86 -7.20
N ALA A 249 -0.38 -11.05 -6.93
CA ALA A 249 0.77 -10.95 -7.81
C ALA A 249 1.54 -12.27 -7.94
N VAL A 250 1.75 -12.96 -6.83
CA VAL A 250 2.44 -14.27 -6.80
C VAL A 250 1.62 -15.33 -7.50
N GLU A 251 0.32 -15.44 -7.21
CA GLU A 251 -0.56 -16.42 -7.84
C GLU A 251 -0.75 -16.16 -9.34
N PHE A 252 -0.86 -14.89 -9.75
CA PHE A 252 -0.93 -14.53 -11.17
C PHE A 252 0.30 -15.02 -11.95
N LEU A 253 1.50 -14.79 -11.41
CA LEU A 253 2.74 -15.25 -12.02
C LEU A 253 2.87 -16.78 -11.99
N ARG A 254 2.51 -17.44 -10.88
CA ARG A 254 2.50 -18.92 -10.77
C ARG A 254 1.57 -19.58 -11.76
N ASN A 255 0.45 -18.95 -12.05
CA ASN A 255 -0.50 -19.41 -13.06
C ASN A 255 -0.06 -19.12 -14.52
N GLY A 256 1.17 -18.63 -14.72
CA GLY A 256 1.75 -18.38 -16.04
C GLY A 256 1.49 -16.98 -16.59
N GLY A 257 0.97 -16.07 -15.79
CA GLY A 257 0.86 -14.65 -16.16
C GLY A 257 2.23 -14.00 -16.29
N ASP A 258 2.41 -13.14 -17.27
CA ASP A 258 3.68 -12.43 -17.48
C ASP A 258 3.81 -11.18 -16.60
N VAL A 259 5.05 -10.75 -16.36
CA VAL A 259 5.39 -9.66 -15.46
C VAL A 259 4.93 -8.28 -15.96
N PHE A 260 4.83 -8.09 -17.29
CA PHE A 260 4.42 -6.81 -17.88
C PHE A 260 2.90 -6.63 -17.75
N THR A 261 2.14 -7.69 -18.05
CA THR A 261 0.68 -7.69 -17.80
C THR A 261 0.38 -7.48 -16.32
N LEU A 262 1.11 -8.15 -15.41
CA LEU A 262 0.97 -7.92 -13.98
C LEU A 262 1.25 -6.47 -13.59
N GLN A 263 2.30 -5.86 -14.15
CA GLN A 263 2.62 -4.45 -13.93
C GLN A 263 1.47 -3.52 -14.31
N GLN A 264 0.85 -3.76 -15.46
CA GLN A 264 -0.29 -2.97 -15.96
C GLN A 264 -1.50 -3.12 -15.05
N ILE A 265 -1.91 -4.35 -14.72
CA ILE A 265 -3.04 -4.64 -13.83
C ILE A 265 -2.84 -3.94 -12.47
N MET A 266 -1.66 -4.09 -11.89
CA MET A 266 -1.34 -3.50 -10.59
C MET A 266 -1.13 -1.98 -10.63
N GLY A 267 -0.91 -1.38 -11.80
CA GLY A 267 -0.60 0.05 -11.93
C GLY A 267 0.70 0.43 -11.23
N HIS A 268 1.76 -0.35 -11.48
CA HIS A 268 3.10 -0.06 -10.98
C HIS A 268 3.82 0.91 -11.93
N ALA A 269 4.37 1.99 -11.36
CA ALA A 269 5.08 3.01 -12.13
C ALA A 269 6.43 2.51 -12.71
N SER A 270 7.01 1.46 -12.12
CA SER A 270 8.24 0.83 -12.59
C SER A 270 8.17 -0.69 -12.49
N LEU A 271 8.93 -1.36 -13.35
CA LEU A 271 9.05 -2.81 -13.36
C LEU A 271 9.70 -3.34 -12.07
N ASP A 272 10.58 -2.56 -11.44
CA ASP A 272 11.25 -2.95 -10.19
C ASP A 272 10.28 -3.23 -9.05
N MET A 273 9.13 -2.53 -9.04
CA MET A 273 8.07 -2.82 -8.06
C MET A 273 7.45 -4.20 -8.28
N THR A 274 7.37 -4.66 -9.52
CA THR A 274 6.80 -5.95 -9.89
C THR A 274 7.82 -7.07 -9.79
N ARG A 275 9.11 -6.82 -10.11
CA ARG A 275 10.22 -7.79 -9.98
C ARG A 275 10.34 -8.38 -8.57
N ARG A 276 9.94 -7.64 -7.52
CA ARG A 276 9.92 -8.16 -6.14
C ARG A 276 9.06 -9.40 -5.97
N TYR A 277 8.09 -9.63 -6.84
CA TYR A 277 7.24 -10.81 -6.80
C TYR A 277 7.88 -12.00 -7.53
N VAL A 278 8.76 -11.75 -8.48
CA VAL A 278 9.50 -12.80 -9.21
C VAL A 278 10.40 -13.59 -8.26
N SER A 279 10.99 -12.96 -7.24
CA SER A 279 11.80 -13.66 -6.23
C SER A 279 11.03 -14.69 -5.39
N PHE A 280 9.70 -14.70 -5.44
CA PHE A 280 8.88 -15.76 -4.84
C PHE A 280 8.75 -17.00 -5.74
N LEU A 281 9.26 -16.95 -6.98
CA LEU A 281 9.15 -17.99 -8.00
C LEU A 281 10.48 -18.75 -8.21
N ASP A 282 11.49 -18.55 -7.36
CA ASP A 282 12.82 -19.15 -7.54
C ASP A 282 12.79 -20.69 -7.66
N GLU A 283 11.76 -21.37 -7.15
CA GLU A 283 11.53 -22.81 -7.30
C GLU A 283 10.99 -23.20 -8.69
N ASP A 284 10.51 -22.22 -9.47
CA ASP A 284 9.83 -22.45 -10.75
C ASP A 284 10.75 -22.34 -11.99
N LEU A 285 12.02 -21.95 -11.82
CA LEU A 285 12.94 -21.78 -12.95
C LEU A 285 13.12 -23.08 -13.77
N LYS A 286 13.23 -24.21 -13.09
CA LYS A 286 13.37 -25.51 -13.74
C LYS A 286 12.12 -25.91 -14.51
N SER A 287 10.96 -25.73 -13.90
CA SER A 287 9.67 -26.02 -14.54
C SER A 287 9.38 -25.06 -15.69
N ALA A 288 9.74 -23.79 -15.54
CA ALA A 288 9.66 -22.81 -16.61
C ALA A 288 10.60 -23.19 -17.78
N HIS A 289 11.84 -23.60 -17.50
CA HIS A 289 12.77 -24.03 -18.53
C HIS A 289 12.25 -25.25 -19.29
N LEU A 290 11.80 -26.30 -18.57
CA LEU A 290 11.20 -27.50 -19.20
C LEU A 290 10.00 -27.17 -20.11
N ARG A 291 9.23 -26.14 -19.76
CA ARG A 291 8.04 -25.72 -20.50
C ARG A 291 8.37 -24.92 -21.75
N PHE A 292 9.47 -24.17 -21.74
CA PHE A 292 9.85 -23.21 -22.78
C PHE A 292 11.23 -23.51 -23.41
N SER A 293 11.84 -24.65 -23.13
CA SER A 293 13.14 -25.04 -23.62
C SER A 293 13.16 -25.03 -25.15
N PRO A 294 14.03 -24.25 -25.81
CA PRO A 294 14.15 -24.28 -27.26
C PRO A 294 14.66 -25.63 -27.77
N GLY A 295 15.53 -26.30 -27.00
CA GLY A 295 16.09 -27.59 -27.35
C GLY A 295 15.06 -28.74 -27.38
N ASP A 296 14.07 -28.69 -26.48
CA ASP A 296 13.02 -29.70 -26.36
C ASP A 296 11.93 -29.55 -27.44
N ARG A 297 12.06 -28.54 -28.30
CA ARG A 297 11.13 -28.23 -29.41
C ARG A 297 11.76 -28.46 -30.81
N LEU A 298 13.01 -28.92 -30.83
CA LEU A 298 13.69 -29.35 -32.07
C LEU A 298 13.36 -30.81 -32.43
#